data_2f811f1ee6ca8193fbf0d841aeffee9f
#
_entry.id   2f811f1ee6ca8193fbf0d841aeffee9f
#
_cell.length_a   1.000
_cell.length_b   1.000
_cell.length_c   1.000
_cell.angle_alpha   90.00
_cell.angle_beta   90.00
_cell.angle_gamma   90.00
#
_symmetry.space_group_name_H-M   'P 1'
#
loop_
_entity.id
_entity.type
_entity.pdbx_description
1 polymer ?
#
loop_
_entity_poly.entity_id
_entity_poly.type
_entity_poly.pdbx_seq_one_letter_code
_entity_poly.pdbx_strand_id
1 'polypeptide(L)'
;ARVSGAGSSAVSIEGGQDLHGCTYRVMPDRIAAATYLCAAASAGGDIYLRGAEEGHLSTVTAALREAGCTVTADSGGIRALCRERLRAVGPVQTAPYPGFPTDAQAVLMAALLRSRGATVFEENIFENRYRHVDELIRMGASIRVSGRVAVVTGVERLHSAPVRCTDLRGGAALALAALAARGSSRLGGVEFVRRGYADLDRLLAGLGAQIWQEIPARSGVVKKTPTKKQFCLAIGAKK
;
A
#
# COMPACT_ATOMS: atom_id res chain seq x y z
N ALA A 1 -30.19 5.07 16.30
CA ALA A 1 -29.34 4.95 17.47
C ALA A 1 -28.74 6.33 17.84
N ARG A 2 -28.53 6.58 19.13
CA ARG A 2 -27.75 7.75 19.58
C ARG A 2 -26.32 7.32 19.79
N VAL A 3 -25.38 7.99 19.10
CA VAL A 3 -23.96 7.69 19.16
C VAL A 3 -23.22 8.97 19.57
N SER A 4 -22.34 8.87 20.56
CA SER A 4 -21.46 9.95 21.00
C SER A 4 -20.01 9.48 21.08
N GLY A 5 -19.04 10.40 21.00
CA GLY A 5 -17.62 10.09 21.03
C GLY A 5 -17.06 9.49 19.74
N ALA A 6 -17.80 9.54 18.62
CA ALA A 6 -17.27 9.11 17.33
C ALA A 6 -16.02 9.92 16.96
N GLY A 7 -14.92 9.24 16.56
CA GLY A 7 -13.61 9.85 16.29
C GLY A 7 -12.70 9.98 17.52
N SER A 8 -13.16 9.60 18.69
CA SER A 8 -12.35 9.52 19.92
C SER A 8 -12.00 8.08 20.27
N SER A 9 -11.24 7.89 21.36
CA SER A 9 -10.88 6.57 21.88
C SER A 9 -12.03 5.82 22.57
N ALA A 10 -13.16 6.51 22.86
CA ALA A 10 -14.33 5.93 23.48
C ALA A 10 -15.59 6.32 22.71
N VAL A 11 -16.35 5.32 22.27
CA VAL A 11 -17.64 5.51 21.61
C VAL A 11 -18.73 4.96 22.49
N SER A 12 -19.74 5.80 22.79
CA SER A 12 -20.93 5.42 23.55
C SER A 12 -22.12 5.29 22.60
N ILE A 13 -22.87 4.20 22.73
CA ILE A 13 -24.05 3.91 21.93
C ILE A 13 -25.22 3.64 22.87
N GLU A 14 -26.26 4.47 22.78
CA GLU A 14 -27.49 4.24 23.50
C GLU A 14 -28.37 3.27 22.71
N GLY A 15 -28.55 2.06 23.23
CA GLY A 15 -29.43 1.03 22.65
C GLY A 15 -30.91 1.22 23.02
N GLY A 16 -31.76 0.26 22.60
CA GLY A 16 -33.18 0.21 22.98
C GLY A 16 -34.11 1.13 22.19
N GLN A 17 -33.64 1.76 21.12
CA GLN A 17 -34.44 2.55 20.20
C GLN A 17 -34.70 1.78 18.89
N ASP A 18 -35.86 1.99 18.29
CA ASP A 18 -36.14 1.45 16.97
C ASP A 18 -35.16 2.02 15.94
N LEU A 19 -34.56 1.11 15.16
CA LEU A 19 -33.66 1.49 14.08
C LEU A 19 -34.47 1.80 12.83
N HIS A 20 -34.10 2.87 12.14
CA HIS A 20 -34.70 3.28 10.87
C HIS A 20 -33.63 3.42 9.79
N GLY A 21 -34.04 3.44 8.53
CA GLY A 21 -33.14 3.71 7.40
C GLY A 21 -32.60 5.12 7.42
N CYS A 22 -31.41 5.30 6.82
CA CYS A 22 -30.83 6.62 6.59
C CYS A 22 -30.14 6.67 5.22
N THR A 23 -29.92 7.87 4.73
CA THR A 23 -29.06 8.12 3.57
C THR A 23 -27.71 8.61 4.11
N TYR A 24 -26.64 7.90 3.79
CA TYR A 24 -25.30 8.23 4.26
C TYR A 24 -24.28 8.14 3.12
N ARG A 25 -23.43 9.14 3.00
CA ARG A 25 -22.30 9.11 2.08
C ARG A 25 -21.08 8.50 2.79
N VAL A 26 -20.65 7.33 2.33
CA VAL A 26 -19.47 6.66 2.88
C VAL A 26 -18.24 7.53 2.67
N MET A 27 -17.40 7.63 3.71
CA MET A 27 -16.14 8.36 3.65
C MET A 27 -15.17 7.73 2.63
N PRO A 28 -14.23 8.50 2.07
CA PRO A 28 -13.20 7.98 1.18
C PRO A 28 -12.32 6.92 1.86
N ASP A 29 -11.91 5.90 1.09
CA ASP A 29 -10.99 4.87 1.59
C ASP A 29 -9.58 5.46 1.77
N ARG A 30 -9.23 5.74 3.02
CA ARG A 30 -7.93 6.29 3.39
C ARG A 30 -6.76 5.36 3.08
N ILE A 31 -6.98 4.04 3.08
CA ILE A 31 -5.90 3.07 2.83
C ILE A 31 -5.63 2.94 1.34
N ALA A 32 -6.67 2.99 0.51
CA ALA A 32 -6.50 3.12 -0.93
C ALA A 32 -5.75 4.42 -1.27
N ALA A 33 -6.14 5.55 -0.66
CA ALA A 33 -5.45 6.83 -0.85
C ALA A 33 -3.97 6.74 -0.43
N ALA A 34 -3.65 6.20 0.76
CA ALA A 34 -2.28 5.96 1.22
C ALA A 34 -1.48 5.13 0.22
N THR A 35 -2.09 4.11 -0.36
CA THR A 35 -1.42 3.23 -1.34
C THR A 35 -1.02 3.98 -2.60
N TYR A 36 -1.90 4.83 -3.17
CA TYR A 36 -1.55 5.62 -4.35
C TYR A 36 -0.53 6.72 -4.05
N LEU A 37 -0.60 7.38 -2.88
CA LEU A 37 0.43 8.33 -2.46
C LEU A 37 1.80 7.63 -2.34
N CYS A 38 1.84 6.45 -1.73
CA CYS A 38 3.06 5.63 -1.62
C CYS A 38 3.52 5.11 -2.99
N ALA A 39 2.62 4.85 -3.94
CA ALA A 39 2.99 4.46 -5.31
C ALA A 39 3.73 5.60 -6.03
N ALA A 40 3.23 6.84 -5.93
CA ALA A 40 3.92 8.01 -6.45
C ALA A 40 5.29 8.22 -5.76
N ALA A 41 5.36 8.00 -4.46
CA ALA A 41 6.60 8.09 -3.70
C ALA A 41 7.63 7.03 -4.10
N SER A 42 7.18 5.79 -4.36
CA SER A 42 8.03 4.65 -4.74
C SER A 42 8.62 4.80 -6.15
N ALA A 43 7.77 5.17 -7.12
CA ALA A 43 8.13 5.21 -8.54
C ALA A 43 8.65 6.58 -9.00
N GLY A 44 8.41 7.62 -8.21
CA GLY A 44 8.50 9.01 -8.64
C GLY A 44 7.26 9.40 -9.43
N GLY A 45 6.65 10.54 -9.12
CA GLY A 45 5.46 10.97 -9.85
C GLY A 45 4.78 12.18 -9.25
N ASP A 46 3.72 12.60 -9.92
CA ASP A 46 2.84 13.70 -9.53
C ASP A 46 1.40 13.22 -9.68
N ILE A 47 0.71 13.04 -8.57
CA ILE A 47 -0.67 12.56 -8.56
C ILE A 47 -1.57 13.47 -7.73
N TYR A 48 -2.84 13.56 -8.13
CA TYR A 48 -3.88 14.22 -7.36
C TYR A 48 -5.02 13.24 -7.08
N LEU A 49 -5.28 12.98 -5.81
CA LEU A 49 -6.33 12.08 -5.34
C LEU A 49 -7.58 12.89 -4.99
N ARG A 50 -8.55 12.90 -5.91
CA ARG A 50 -9.83 13.59 -5.70
C ARG A 50 -10.62 12.96 -4.55
N GLY A 51 -11.17 13.81 -3.69
CA GLY A 51 -12.02 13.39 -2.58
C GLY A 51 -11.27 12.72 -1.42
N ALA A 52 -9.95 12.61 -1.48
CA ALA A 52 -9.17 12.17 -0.33
C ALA A 52 -9.10 13.29 0.71
N GLU A 53 -9.26 12.93 1.98
CA GLU A 53 -9.25 13.88 3.10
C GLU A 53 -7.96 13.72 3.91
N GLU A 54 -7.15 14.79 4.01
CA GLU A 54 -5.85 14.73 4.68
C GLU A 54 -5.98 14.39 6.18
N GLY A 55 -7.05 14.85 6.83
CA GLY A 55 -7.32 14.51 8.23
C GLY A 55 -7.39 13.01 8.51
N HIS A 56 -7.79 12.21 7.52
CA HIS A 56 -7.81 10.74 7.63
C HIS A 56 -6.45 10.08 7.41
N LEU A 57 -5.46 10.84 6.91
CA LEU A 57 -4.15 10.37 6.42
C LEU A 57 -2.98 11.11 7.05
N SER A 58 -3.20 11.94 8.06
CA SER A 58 -2.21 12.88 8.61
C SER A 58 -0.85 12.27 8.91
N THR A 59 -0.81 11.07 9.49
CA THR A 59 0.43 10.36 9.81
C THR A 59 1.15 9.85 8.56
N VAL A 60 0.43 9.44 7.52
CA VAL A 60 1.00 8.97 6.26
C VAL A 60 1.54 10.16 5.46
N THR A 61 0.77 11.25 5.35
CA THR A 61 1.20 12.47 4.63
C THR A 61 2.38 13.13 5.32
N ALA A 62 2.43 13.12 6.66
CA ALA A 62 3.58 13.59 7.43
C ALA A 62 4.85 12.77 7.13
N ALA A 63 4.76 11.43 7.14
CA ALA A 63 5.89 10.57 6.81
C ALA A 63 6.37 10.78 5.35
N LEU A 64 5.46 10.98 4.39
CA LEU A 64 5.84 11.28 3.01
C LEU A 64 6.51 12.65 2.85
N ARG A 65 6.05 13.67 3.59
CA ARG A 65 6.73 15.00 3.63
C ARG A 65 8.12 14.90 4.24
N GLU A 66 8.26 14.18 5.36
CA GLU A 66 9.54 13.91 5.99
C GLU A 66 10.48 13.18 5.04
N ALA A 67 9.98 12.22 4.26
CA ALA A 67 10.74 11.51 3.24
C ALA A 67 11.18 12.39 2.07
N GLY A 68 10.62 13.60 1.93
CA GLY A 68 10.98 14.57 0.88
C GLY A 68 9.96 14.71 -0.26
N CYS A 69 8.78 14.11 -0.15
CA CYS A 69 7.68 14.40 -1.07
C CYS A 69 7.04 15.76 -0.75
N THR A 70 6.65 16.50 -1.77
CA THR A 70 5.75 17.64 -1.61
C THR A 70 4.32 17.13 -1.56
N VAL A 71 3.68 17.20 -0.39
CA VAL A 71 2.28 16.80 -0.22
C VAL A 71 1.46 18.00 0.17
N THR A 72 0.48 18.36 -0.65
CA THR A 72 -0.47 19.47 -0.42
C THR A 72 -1.90 18.92 -0.44
N ALA A 73 -2.77 19.55 0.34
CA ALA A 73 -4.19 19.21 0.37
C ALA A 73 -5.03 20.48 0.20
N ASP A 74 -6.18 20.32 -0.44
CA ASP A 74 -7.21 21.33 -0.60
C ASP A 74 -8.61 20.72 -0.36
N SER A 75 -9.66 21.49 -0.56
CA SER A 75 -11.04 21.01 -0.39
C SER A 75 -11.46 19.92 -1.40
N GLY A 76 -10.70 19.72 -2.46
CA GLY A 76 -10.97 18.72 -3.50
C GLY A 76 -10.17 17.43 -3.36
N GLY A 77 -9.08 17.43 -2.58
CA GLY A 77 -8.25 16.23 -2.44
C GLY A 77 -6.82 16.46 -1.96
N ILE A 78 -5.97 15.50 -2.25
CA ILE A 78 -4.55 15.50 -1.85
C ILE A 78 -3.67 15.33 -3.10
N ARG A 79 -2.67 16.18 -3.26
CA ARG A 79 -1.62 16.06 -4.26
C ARG A 79 -0.32 15.57 -3.62
N ALA A 80 0.34 14.62 -4.25
CA ALA A 80 1.69 14.21 -3.89
C ALA A 80 2.61 14.33 -5.11
N LEU A 81 3.71 15.06 -4.94
CA LEU A 81 4.76 15.24 -5.92
C LEU A 81 6.07 14.70 -5.35
N CYS A 82 6.62 13.66 -5.96
CA CYS A 82 7.84 12.98 -5.55
C CYS A 82 8.80 12.89 -6.74
N ARG A 83 9.77 13.79 -6.83
CA ARG A 83 10.71 13.90 -7.96
C ARG A 83 12.07 13.29 -7.67
N GLU A 84 12.48 13.33 -6.42
CA GLU A 84 13.80 12.93 -6.00
C GLU A 84 13.80 11.61 -5.23
N ARG A 85 14.99 11.05 -5.05
CA ARG A 85 15.19 9.91 -4.17
C ARG A 85 14.83 10.28 -2.74
N LEU A 86 13.92 9.55 -2.15
CA LEU A 86 13.44 9.78 -0.79
C LEU A 86 14.57 9.65 0.25
N ARG A 87 14.33 10.22 1.43
CA ARG A 87 15.11 10.03 2.64
C ARG A 87 14.40 9.06 3.58
N ALA A 88 15.15 8.39 4.43
CA ALA A 88 14.58 7.67 5.56
C ALA A 88 13.80 8.63 6.46
N VAL A 89 12.79 8.10 7.11
CA VAL A 89 11.97 8.83 8.08
C VAL A 89 12.24 8.31 9.49
N GLY A 90 11.81 9.04 10.50
CA GLY A 90 11.85 8.61 11.89
C GLY A 90 11.09 7.28 12.10
N PRO A 91 11.14 6.69 13.31
CA PRO A 91 10.47 5.43 13.59
C PRO A 91 8.97 5.51 13.28
N VAL A 92 8.48 4.53 12.50
CA VAL A 92 7.06 4.38 12.14
C VAL A 92 6.45 3.31 13.05
N GLN A 93 5.64 3.74 14.00
CA GLN A 93 4.95 2.85 14.95
C GLN A 93 3.48 2.79 14.61
N THR A 94 2.97 1.58 14.37
CA THR A 94 1.54 1.41 14.12
C THR A 94 0.74 1.56 15.41
N ALA A 95 -0.39 2.27 15.32
CA ALA A 95 -1.28 2.52 16.44
C ALA A 95 -2.74 2.67 15.97
N PRO A 96 -3.72 2.48 16.86
CA PRO A 96 -5.11 2.81 16.57
C PRO A 96 -5.27 4.26 16.10
N TYR A 97 -6.32 4.51 15.32
CA TYR A 97 -6.64 5.88 14.87
C TYR A 97 -6.69 6.87 16.05
N PRO A 98 -6.08 8.05 15.95
CA PRO A 98 -5.48 8.68 14.77
C PRO A 98 -3.99 8.37 14.54
N GLY A 99 -3.43 7.33 15.19
CA GLY A 99 -2.05 6.91 14.96
C GLY A 99 -1.79 6.35 13.55
N PHE A 100 -0.54 5.90 13.32
CA PHE A 100 -0.16 5.37 12.00
C PHE A 100 -0.89 4.04 11.73
N PRO A 101 -1.68 3.95 10.63
CA PRO A 101 -2.49 2.77 10.38
C PRO A 101 -1.62 1.58 9.95
N THR A 102 -1.81 0.42 10.62
CA THR A 102 -1.13 -0.83 10.27
C THR A 102 -1.33 -1.22 8.80
N ASP A 103 -2.47 -0.85 8.21
CA ASP A 103 -2.78 -1.13 6.80
C ASP A 103 -1.97 -0.30 5.80
N ALA A 104 -1.39 0.84 6.23
CA ALA A 104 -0.49 1.64 5.41
C ALA A 104 1.00 1.29 5.63
N GLN A 105 1.32 0.49 6.64
CA GLN A 105 2.70 0.16 7.01
C GLN A 105 3.45 -0.50 5.86
N ALA A 106 2.89 -1.54 5.24
CA ALA A 106 3.55 -2.27 4.17
C ALA A 106 3.79 -1.42 2.91
N VAL A 107 2.83 -0.56 2.55
CA VAL A 107 2.96 0.31 1.36
C VAL A 107 3.93 1.47 1.59
N LEU A 108 4.00 2.03 2.81
CA LEU A 108 5.03 3.01 3.16
C LEU A 108 6.42 2.35 3.18
N MET A 109 6.53 1.14 3.74
CA MET A 109 7.77 0.36 3.70
C MET A 109 8.25 0.19 2.25
N ALA A 110 7.38 -0.19 1.33
CA ALA A 110 7.71 -0.33 -0.09
C ALA A 110 8.18 0.99 -0.71
N ALA A 111 7.57 2.12 -0.37
CA ALA A 111 7.99 3.43 -0.85
C ALA A 111 9.41 3.80 -0.38
N LEU A 112 9.81 3.37 0.81
CA LEU A 112 11.10 3.70 1.42
C LEU A 112 12.23 2.71 1.09
N LEU A 113 11.98 1.64 0.31
CA LEU A 113 13.00 0.64 -0.05
C LEU A 113 14.23 1.25 -0.75
N ARG A 114 14.05 2.37 -1.42
CA ARG A 114 15.12 3.09 -2.13
C ARG A 114 15.49 4.41 -1.46
N SER A 115 15.07 4.67 -0.24
CA SER A 115 15.40 5.90 0.49
C SER A 115 16.91 5.99 0.80
N ARG A 116 17.38 7.18 1.15
CA ARG A 116 18.72 7.37 1.74
C ARG A 116 18.60 7.21 3.24
N GLY A 117 19.35 6.28 3.82
CA GLY A 117 19.34 5.99 5.25
C GLY A 117 18.51 4.74 5.60
N ALA A 118 18.14 4.61 6.86
CA ALA A 118 17.39 3.49 7.39
C ALA A 118 16.16 3.96 8.18
N THR A 119 15.04 3.30 7.96
CA THR A 119 13.77 3.52 8.70
C THR A 119 13.45 2.31 9.54
N VAL A 120 13.02 2.55 10.77
CA VAL A 120 12.53 1.52 11.69
C VAL A 120 11.01 1.48 11.63
N PHE A 121 10.45 0.32 11.40
CA PHE A 121 9.02 0.05 11.50
C PHE A 121 8.74 -0.82 12.72
N GLU A 122 7.78 -0.43 13.54
CA GLU A 122 7.30 -1.20 14.69
C GLU A 122 5.81 -1.47 14.55
N GLU A 123 5.46 -2.76 14.48
CA GLU A 123 4.07 -3.21 14.32
C GLU A 123 3.47 -3.56 15.68
N ASN A 124 2.57 -2.70 16.16
CA ASN A 124 1.97 -2.84 17.48
C ASN A 124 0.54 -3.40 17.47
N ILE A 125 -0.05 -3.56 16.28
CA ILE A 125 -1.44 -4.03 16.12
C ILE A 125 -1.50 -5.54 15.86
N PHE A 126 -0.65 -6.05 14.95
CA PHE A 126 -0.64 -7.45 14.55
C PHE A 126 0.69 -8.15 14.83
N GLU A 127 0.64 -9.42 15.14
CA GLU A 127 1.83 -10.21 15.50
C GLU A 127 2.66 -10.65 14.28
N ASN A 128 2.03 -10.85 13.14
CA ASN A 128 2.70 -11.42 11.95
C ASN A 128 2.41 -10.60 10.69
N ARG A 129 2.89 -9.35 10.68
CA ARG A 129 2.58 -8.39 9.61
C ARG A 129 3.65 -8.32 8.51
N TYR A 130 4.84 -8.89 8.72
CA TYR A 130 5.98 -8.79 7.81
C TYR A 130 6.11 -9.95 6.80
N ARG A 131 5.04 -10.68 6.53
CA ARG A 131 5.05 -11.85 5.62
C ARG A 131 5.47 -11.54 4.18
N HIS A 132 5.36 -10.30 3.76
CA HIS A 132 5.76 -9.82 2.43
C HIS A 132 7.26 -9.47 2.33
N VAL A 133 7.98 -9.42 3.45
CA VAL A 133 9.37 -8.95 3.50
C VAL A 133 10.30 -9.87 2.72
N ASP A 134 10.15 -11.20 2.81
CA ASP A 134 10.99 -12.14 2.07
C ASP A 134 10.89 -11.93 0.54
N GLU A 135 9.69 -11.59 0.07
CA GLU A 135 9.47 -11.28 -1.34
C GLU A 135 10.08 -9.93 -1.74
N LEU A 136 10.08 -8.93 -0.85
CA LEU A 136 10.79 -7.66 -1.07
C LEU A 136 12.31 -7.87 -1.08
N ILE A 137 12.85 -8.73 -0.21
CA ILE A 137 14.27 -9.10 -0.20
C ILE A 137 14.64 -9.79 -1.51
N ARG A 138 13.77 -10.64 -2.04
CA ARG A 138 13.94 -11.26 -3.38
C ARG A 138 14.06 -10.23 -4.49
N MET A 139 13.46 -9.05 -4.34
CA MET A 139 13.61 -7.91 -5.27
C MET A 139 14.84 -7.04 -4.96
N GLY A 140 15.70 -7.44 -4.04
CA GLY A 140 16.93 -6.73 -3.68
C GLY A 140 16.77 -5.70 -2.56
N ALA A 141 15.66 -5.71 -1.83
CA ALA A 141 15.51 -4.86 -0.66
C ALA A 141 16.40 -5.31 0.50
N SER A 142 16.90 -4.35 1.29
CA SER A 142 17.66 -4.62 2.52
C SER A 142 16.76 -4.39 3.73
N ILE A 143 16.19 -5.49 4.24
CA ILE A 143 15.26 -5.46 5.38
C ILE A 143 15.70 -6.52 6.40
N ARG A 144 15.72 -6.13 7.68
CA ARG A 144 15.90 -7.06 8.80
C ARG A 144 14.68 -7.02 9.70
N VAL A 145 14.14 -8.18 10.02
CA VAL A 145 12.96 -8.31 10.90
C VAL A 145 13.36 -9.05 12.16
N SER A 146 12.92 -8.52 13.30
CA SER A 146 13.05 -9.16 14.60
C SER A 146 11.77 -8.93 15.39
N GLY A 147 10.96 -9.97 15.54
CA GLY A 147 9.65 -9.88 16.18
C GLY A 147 8.73 -8.86 15.48
N ARG A 148 8.37 -7.81 16.20
CA ARG A 148 7.49 -6.73 15.73
C ARG A 148 8.25 -5.55 15.09
N VAL A 149 9.57 -5.65 14.98
CA VAL A 149 10.41 -4.57 14.46
C VAL A 149 11.01 -4.98 13.13
N ALA A 150 10.92 -4.10 12.14
CA ALA A 150 11.61 -4.23 10.86
C ALA A 150 12.49 -2.99 10.62
N VAL A 151 13.74 -3.21 10.26
CA VAL A 151 14.67 -2.15 9.85
C VAL A 151 14.86 -2.22 8.35
N VAL A 152 14.45 -1.17 7.66
CA VAL A 152 14.58 -1.02 6.21
C VAL A 152 15.75 -0.10 5.92
N THR A 153 16.82 -0.63 5.36
CA THR A 153 17.94 0.15 4.85
C THR A 153 17.75 0.39 3.36
N GLY A 154 17.66 1.64 2.95
CA GLY A 154 17.38 1.97 1.55
C GLY A 154 18.50 1.56 0.63
N VAL A 155 18.13 0.93 -0.50
CA VAL A 155 19.07 0.47 -1.54
C VAL A 155 19.08 1.43 -2.74
N GLU A 156 20.15 1.40 -3.51
CA GLU A 156 20.24 2.19 -4.75
C GLU A 156 19.20 1.76 -5.80
N ARG A 157 19.01 0.45 -5.94
CA ARG A 157 18.21 -0.14 -7.01
C ARG A 157 17.51 -1.40 -6.50
N LEU A 158 16.26 -1.55 -6.92
CA LEU A 158 15.54 -2.82 -6.88
C LEU A 158 15.63 -3.48 -8.26
N HIS A 159 15.59 -4.79 -8.30
CA HIS A 159 15.53 -5.56 -9.54
C HIS A 159 14.20 -6.32 -9.63
N SER A 160 13.83 -6.66 -10.84
CA SER A 160 12.65 -7.46 -11.11
C SER A 160 12.81 -8.88 -10.58
N ALA A 161 11.73 -9.45 -10.08
CA ALA A 161 11.68 -10.84 -9.66
C ALA A 161 10.26 -11.42 -9.82
N PRO A 162 10.11 -12.74 -9.95
CA PRO A 162 8.85 -13.40 -9.67
C PRO A 162 8.61 -13.40 -8.17
N VAL A 163 7.50 -12.79 -7.72
CA VAL A 163 7.10 -12.67 -6.32
C VAL A 163 5.66 -13.12 -6.11
N ARG A 164 5.30 -13.49 -4.89
CA ARG A 164 3.98 -13.99 -4.55
C ARG A 164 3.31 -13.14 -3.47
N CYS A 165 2.13 -12.62 -3.77
CA CYS A 165 1.29 -11.97 -2.78
C CYS A 165 0.74 -13.03 -1.81
N THR A 166 0.94 -12.83 -0.52
CA THR A 166 0.47 -13.73 0.56
C THR A 166 -0.69 -13.14 1.35
N ASP A 167 -0.88 -11.83 1.25
CA ASP A 167 -1.94 -11.08 1.89
C ASP A 167 -2.26 -9.79 1.10
N LEU A 168 -3.31 -9.10 1.52
CA LEU A 168 -3.82 -7.91 0.85
C LEU A 168 -2.80 -6.76 0.81
N ARG A 169 -2.25 -6.39 1.97
CA ARG A 169 -1.40 -5.19 2.10
C ARG A 169 0.03 -5.45 1.65
N GLY A 170 0.54 -6.64 1.96
CA GLY A 170 1.82 -7.11 1.43
C GLY A 170 1.80 -7.21 -0.10
N GLY A 171 0.71 -7.71 -0.69
CA GLY A 171 0.57 -7.75 -2.14
C GLY A 171 0.56 -6.36 -2.79
N ALA A 172 -0.11 -5.38 -2.18
CA ALA A 172 -0.03 -3.99 -2.64
C ALA A 172 1.41 -3.45 -2.54
N ALA A 173 2.11 -3.71 -1.43
CA ALA A 173 3.50 -3.31 -1.25
C ALA A 173 4.43 -3.91 -2.32
N LEU A 174 4.24 -5.19 -2.69
CA LEU A 174 4.98 -5.82 -3.78
C LEU A 174 4.72 -5.17 -5.13
N ALA A 175 3.47 -4.76 -5.40
CA ALA A 175 3.14 -4.01 -6.61
C ALA A 175 3.89 -2.66 -6.65
N LEU A 176 3.93 -1.92 -5.54
CA LEU A 176 4.65 -0.66 -5.43
C LEU A 176 6.17 -0.85 -5.59
N ALA A 177 6.74 -1.87 -4.98
CA ALA A 177 8.16 -2.21 -5.14
C ALA A 177 8.48 -2.55 -6.61
N ALA A 178 7.58 -3.26 -7.31
CA ALA A 178 7.74 -3.59 -8.72
C ALA A 178 7.71 -2.35 -9.62
N LEU A 179 6.91 -1.31 -9.30
CA LEU A 179 6.93 -0.03 -10.03
C LEU A 179 8.30 0.67 -9.95
N ALA A 180 9.02 0.50 -8.83
CA ALA A 180 10.33 1.11 -8.60
C ALA A 180 11.50 0.23 -9.06
N ALA A 181 11.26 -1.04 -9.39
CA ALA A 181 12.27 -1.99 -9.79
C ALA A 181 12.66 -1.84 -11.27
N ARG A 182 13.89 -2.21 -11.61
CA ARG A 182 14.32 -2.32 -13.01
C ARG A 182 13.86 -3.64 -13.60
N GLY A 183 13.33 -3.61 -14.81
CA GLY A 183 12.82 -4.77 -15.53
C GLY A 183 11.36 -5.04 -15.21
N SER A 184 10.88 -6.25 -15.53
CA SER A 184 9.48 -6.65 -15.33
C SER A 184 9.37 -7.68 -14.22
N SER A 185 8.59 -7.39 -13.20
CA SER A 185 8.27 -8.31 -12.11
C SER A 185 6.97 -9.03 -12.38
N ARG A 186 6.90 -10.31 -12.01
CA ARG A 186 5.68 -11.12 -12.09
C ARG A 186 5.11 -11.33 -10.69
N LEU A 187 3.89 -10.88 -10.45
CA LEU A 187 3.19 -11.04 -9.18
C LEU A 187 2.16 -12.16 -9.28
N GLY A 188 2.37 -13.23 -8.53
CA GLY A 188 1.37 -14.29 -8.29
C GLY A 188 0.54 -13.99 -7.05
N GLY A 189 -0.62 -14.68 -6.89
CA GLY A 189 -1.47 -14.51 -5.69
C GLY A 189 -2.21 -13.18 -5.64
N VAL A 190 -2.43 -12.53 -6.78
CA VAL A 190 -3.08 -11.20 -6.87
C VAL A 190 -4.55 -11.21 -6.41
N GLU A 191 -5.15 -12.38 -6.24
CA GLU A 191 -6.47 -12.54 -5.64
C GLU A 191 -6.55 -11.99 -4.21
N PHE A 192 -5.44 -12.02 -3.46
CA PHE A 192 -5.37 -11.37 -2.15
C PHE A 192 -5.49 -9.86 -2.25
N VAL A 193 -4.85 -9.24 -3.26
CA VAL A 193 -4.90 -7.79 -3.48
C VAL A 193 -6.33 -7.36 -3.86
N ARG A 194 -7.01 -8.12 -4.69
CA ARG A 194 -8.38 -7.83 -5.15
C ARG A 194 -9.44 -7.87 -4.04
N ARG A 195 -9.12 -8.39 -2.88
CA ARG A 195 -10.03 -8.37 -1.72
C ARG A 195 -10.28 -6.96 -1.16
N GLY A 196 -9.39 -6.02 -1.37
CA GLY A 196 -9.52 -4.65 -0.84
C GLY A 196 -9.13 -3.57 -1.83
N TYR A 197 -8.66 -3.93 -3.02
CA TYR A 197 -8.40 -2.98 -4.11
C TYR A 197 -9.17 -3.42 -5.35
N ALA A 198 -10.19 -2.67 -5.69
CA ALA A 198 -10.84 -2.82 -6.98
C ALA A 198 -9.88 -2.30 -8.07
N ASP A 199 -9.53 -3.15 -9.03
CA ASP A 199 -8.78 -2.77 -10.23
C ASP A 199 -7.47 -2.00 -9.98
N LEU A 200 -6.67 -2.37 -8.96
CA LEU A 200 -5.40 -1.71 -8.64
C LEU A 200 -4.48 -1.63 -9.87
N ASP A 201 -4.40 -2.70 -10.64
CA ASP A 201 -3.63 -2.79 -11.87
C ASP A 201 -4.11 -1.77 -12.92
N ARG A 202 -5.43 -1.69 -13.15
CA ARG A 202 -6.03 -0.77 -14.10
C ARG A 202 -5.82 0.69 -13.69
N LEU A 203 -5.99 0.99 -12.40
CA LEU A 203 -5.82 2.34 -11.88
C LEU A 203 -4.36 2.79 -11.94
N LEU A 204 -3.41 1.93 -11.55
CA LEU A 204 -1.99 2.24 -11.69
C LEU A 204 -1.57 2.38 -13.15
N ALA A 205 -2.11 1.56 -14.06
CA ALA A 205 -1.87 1.70 -15.50
C ALA A 205 -2.42 3.04 -16.02
N GLY A 206 -3.59 3.48 -15.55
CA GLY A 206 -4.15 4.80 -15.86
C GLY A 206 -3.30 5.97 -15.36
N LEU A 207 -2.51 5.76 -14.32
CA LEU A 207 -1.52 6.72 -13.82
C LEU A 207 -0.17 6.64 -14.55
N GLY A 208 -0.04 5.78 -15.57
CA GLY A 208 1.15 5.67 -16.41
C GLY A 208 2.08 4.48 -16.09
N ALA A 209 1.71 3.61 -15.15
CA ALA A 209 2.45 2.39 -14.88
C ALA A 209 2.30 1.39 -16.04
N GLN A 210 3.37 0.65 -16.37
CA GLN A 210 3.30 -0.43 -17.35
C GLN A 210 2.89 -1.72 -16.62
N ILE A 211 1.62 -2.07 -16.71
CA ILE A 211 1.03 -3.22 -16.06
C ILE A 211 0.18 -3.99 -17.05
N TRP A 212 0.31 -5.30 -17.07
CA TRP A 212 -0.53 -6.20 -17.85
C TRP A 212 -0.84 -7.48 -17.10
N GLN A 213 -1.94 -8.10 -17.47
CA GLN A 213 -2.33 -9.39 -16.94
C GLN A 213 -1.77 -10.50 -17.81
N GLU A 214 -1.07 -11.44 -17.23
CA GLU A 214 -0.67 -12.67 -17.90
C GLU A 214 -1.70 -13.76 -17.64
N ILE A 215 -2.27 -14.30 -18.71
CA ILE A 215 -3.09 -15.52 -18.64
C ILE A 215 -2.09 -16.69 -18.69
N PRO A 216 -2.06 -17.58 -17.69
CA PRO A 216 -1.18 -18.76 -17.75
C PRO A 216 -1.46 -19.52 -19.05
N ALA A 217 -0.42 -19.80 -19.83
CA ALA A 217 -0.55 -20.67 -20.99
C ALA A 217 -1.17 -22.00 -20.50
N ARG A 218 -2.24 -22.44 -21.16
CA ARG A 218 -2.82 -23.76 -20.91
C ARG A 218 -1.73 -24.80 -21.24
N SER A 219 -1.07 -25.33 -20.22
CA SER A 219 -0.31 -26.58 -20.39
C SER A 219 -1.31 -27.64 -20.83
N GLY A 220 -1.14 -28.16 -22.04
CA GLY A 220 -1.98 -29.22 -22.57
C GLY A 220 -2.01 -30.41 -21.61
N VAL A 221 -3.18 -31.02 -21.55
CA VAL A 221 -3.58 -32.31 -20.98
C VAL A 221 -4.47 -32.21 -19.73
N VAL A 222 -5.73 -32.63 -19.99
CA VAL A 222 -6.71 -33.28 -19.13
C VAL A 222 -7.62 -32.43 -18.24
N LYS A 223 -8.90 -32.50 -18.65
CA LYS A 223 -10.14 -32.23 -17.96
C LYS A 223 -10.06 -32.36 -16.43
N LYS A 224 -10.07 -31.21 -15.73
CA LYS A 224 -10.75 -31.00 -14.45
C LYS A 224 -11.14 -29.54 -14.37
N THR A 225 -12.38 -29.29 -13.98
CA THR A 225 -13.03 -27.99 -13.82
C THR A 225 -12.10 -26.94 -13.20
N PRO A 226 -11.90 -25.76 -13.80
CA PRO A 226 -10.97 -24.77 -13.25
C PRO A 226 -11.63 -24.01 -12.10
N THR A 227 -11.47 -24.49 -10.90
CA THR A 227 -11.68 -23.72 -9.69
C THR A 227 -10.44 -22.86 -9.45
N LYS A 228 -10.58 -21.55 -9.65
CA LYS A 228 -9.62 -20.45 -9.45
C LYS A 228 -8.71 -20.16 -10.64
N LYS A 229 -9.08 -19.13 -11.41
CA LYS A 229 -8.17 -18.47 -12.35
C LYS A 229 -6.99 -17.89 -11.56
N GLN A 230 -5.79 -18.44 -11.72
CA GLN A 230 -4.55 -17.80 -11.27
C GLN A 230 -4.25 -16.65 -12.23
N PHE A 231 -4.30 -15.43 -11.72
CA PHE A 231 -3.87 -14.25 -12.45
C PHE A 231 -2.45 -13.91 -12.00
N CYS A 232 -1.55 -13.72 -12.93
CA CYS A 232 -0.26 -13.09 -12.70
C CYS A 232 -0.32 -11.65 -13.20
N LEU A 233 0.26 -10.74 -12.44
CA LEU A 233 0.42 -9.34 -12.82
C LEU A 233 1.89 -9.13 -13.16
N ALA A 234 2.19 -8.57 -14.31
CA ALA A 234 3.53 -8.14 -14.64
C ALA A 234 3.59 -6.60 -14.59
N ILE A 235 4.59 -6.07 -13.94
CA ILE A 235 4.80 -4.64 -13.75
C ILE A 235 6.20 -4.30 -14.22
N GLY A 236 6.32 -3.37 -15.16
CA GLY A 236 7.59 -2.90 -15.70
C GLY A 236 7.78 -1.40 -15.54
N ALA A 237 9.01 -0.95 -15.39
CA ALA A 237 9.37 0.46 -15.45
C ALA A 237 9.42 0.94 -16.93
N LYS A 238 8.93 2.16 -17.20
CA LYS A 238 9.22 2.84 -18.46
C LYS A 238 10.73 3.07 -18.55
N LYS A 239 11.32 2.72 -19.69
CA LYS A 239 12.70 3.11 -20.05
C LYS A 239 12.80 4.61 -20.20
#